data_392d8689e51df609545e36a26f0c62ee
#
_entry.id   392d8689e51df609545e36a26f0c62ee
#
_cell.length_a   1.000
_cell.length_b   1.000
_cell.length_c   1.000
_cell.angle_alpha   90.00
_cell.angle_beta   90.00
_cell.angle_gamma   90.00
#
_symmetry.space_group_name_H-M   'P 1'
#
loop_
_entity.id
_entity.type
_entity.pdbx_description
1 polymer ?
#
loop_
_entity_poly.entity_id
_entity_poly.type
_entity_poly.pdbx_seq_one_letter_code
_entity_poly.pdbx_strand_id
1 'polypeptide(L)'
;RSFVISVSSLMRKSDFPEDIPHLEEILKNCPEVLANGGSCIAGPDGKWILEPRADYEGLLYASLDLNRVYEERQNFDPTGHYSRPDVLKLKVNGERQHSVKGME
;
A
#
# COMPACT_ATOMS: atom_id res chain seq x y z
N ARG A 1 11.38 -8.11 -6.11
CA ARG A 1 11.10 -8.09 -7.56
C ARG A 1 9.69 -8.57 -7.83
N SER A 2 8.75 -7.65 -7.70
CA SER A 2 7.32 -7.85 -7.91
C SER A 2 6.70 -6.52 -8.34
N PHE A 3 5.46 -6.54 -8.82
CA PHE A 3 4.68 -5.31 -8.93
C PHE A 3 4.30 -4.82 -7.55
N VAL A 4 4.31 -3.50 -7.37
CA VAL A 4 3.83 -2.84 -6.16
C VAL A 4 2.71 -1.88 -6.56
N ILE A 5 1.53 -2.12 -6.01
CA ILE A 5 0.36 -1.26 -6.21
C ILE A 5 0.13 -0.52 -4.89
N SER A 6 0.27 0.79 -4.93
CA SER A 6 -0.03 1.67 -3.81
C SER A 6 -1.32 2.41 -4.08
N VAL A 7 -2.28 2.26 -3.19
CA VAL A 7 -3.58 2.93 -3.28
C VAL A 7 -3.66 3.97 -2.18
N SER A 8 -3.90 5.22 -2.58
CA SER A 8 -4.03 6.36 -1.67
C SER A 8 -5.39 7.02 -1.84
N SER A 9 -5.93 7.50 -0.75
CA SER A 9 -7.20 8.23 -0.75
C SER A 9 -7.01 9.72 -1.07
N LEU A 10 -8.02 10.31 -1.68
CA LEU A 10 -8.20 11.75 -1.77
C LEU A 10 -9.25 12.16 -0.74
N MET A 11 -8.97 13.19 0.05
CA MET A 11 -9.86 13.64 1.12
C MET A 11 -9.78 15.16 1.30
N ARG A 12 -10.91 15.82 1.22
CA ARG A 12 -11.06 17.26 1.40
C ARG A 12 -11.93 17.57 2.61
N LYS A 13 -11.89 18.80 3.10
CA LYS A 13 -12.81 19.27 4.14
C LYS A 13 -14.28 19.08 3.76
N SER A 14 -14.61 19.30 2.48
CA SER A 14 -15.97 19.16 1.93
C SER A 14 -16.50 17.72 1.93
N ASP A 15 -15.63 16.73 2.13
CA ASP A 15 -16.02 15.32 2.12
C ASP A 15 -16.58 14.86 3.48
N PHE A 16 -16.46 15.71 4.50
CA PHE A 16 -17.02 15.41 5.82
C PHE A 16 -18.52 15.69 5.85
N PRO A 17 -19.33 14.73 6.33
CA PRO A 17 -20.76 14.96 6.56
C PRO A 17 -21.01 16.12 7.53
N GLU A 18 -21.99 16.94 7.24
CA GLU A 18 -22.34 18.14 8.05
C GLU A 18 -22.89 17.80 9.44
N ASP A 19 -23.38 16.58 9.62
CA ASP A 19 -23.99 16.08 10.87
C ASP A 19 -22.98 15.52 11.89
N ILE A 20 -21.67 15.59 11.59
CA ILE A 20 -20.64 15.19 12.56
C ILE A 20 -20.62 16.15 13.73
N PRO A 21 -20.78 15.65 14.99
CA PRO A 21 -20.67 16.48 16.18
C PRO A 21 -19.31 17.20 16.25
N HIS A 22 -19.32 18.49 16.56
CA HIS A 22 -18.11 19.33 16.69
C HIS A 22 -17.26 19.44 15.41
N LEU A 23 -17.86 19.29 14.23
CA LEU A 23 -17.17 19.35 12.95
C LEU A 23 -16.32 20.63 12.78
N GLU A 24 -16.85 21.79 13.13
CA GLU A 24 -16.15 23.07 13.03
C GLU A 24 -14.85 23.07 13.87
N GLU A 25 -14.91 22.51 15.08
CA GLU A 25 -13.76 22.41 15.97
C GLU A 25 -12.71 21.46 15.42
N ILE A 26 -13.14 20.30 14.89
CA ILE A 26 -12.27 19.29 14.27
C ILE A 26 -11.54 19.87 13.07
N LEU A 27 -12.25 20.61 12.21
CA LEU A 27 -11.71 21.13 10.95
C LEU A 27 -11.02 22.49 11.08
N LYS A 28 -11.06 23.14 12.24
CA LYS A 28 -10.58 24.52 12.46
C LYS A 28 -9.13 24.74 11.99
N ASN A 29 -8.27 23.77 12.23
CA ASN A 29 -6.85 23.85 11.90
C ASN A 29 -6.42 22.89 10.78
N CYS A 30 -7.38 22.26 10.11
CA CYS A 30 -7.09 21.34 9.01
C CYS A 30 -6.85 22.11 7.70
N PRO A 31 -5.93 21.63 6.84
CA PRO A 31 -5.81 22.17 5.49
C PRO A 31 -7.07 21.82 4.66
N GLU A 32 -7.29 22.54 3.55
CA GLU A 32 -8.43 22.29 2.66
C GLU A 32 -8.41 20.87 2.08
N VAL A 33 -7.23 20.37 1.73
CA VAL A 33 -6.99 19.01 1.30
C VAL A 33 -6.26 18.27 2.41
N LEU A 34 -6.89 17.25 2.99
CA LEU A 34 -6.32 16.43 4.07
C LEU A 34 -5.47 15.29 3.53
N ALA A 35 -5.90 14.72 2.41
CA ALA A 35 -5.14 13.70 1.68
C ALA A 35 -5.29 13.97 0.17
N ASN A 36 -4.16 14.05 -0.53
CA ASN A 36 -4.14 14.45 -1.94
C ASN A 36 -4.05 13.28 -2.93
N GLY A 37 -4.22 12.03 -2.47
CA GLY A 37 -4.15 10.86 -3.34
C GLY A 37 -2.71 10.38 -3.56
N GLY A 38 -2.32 10.17 -4.82
CA GLY A 38 -0.98 9.69 -5.17
C GLY A 38 -0.93 8.18 -5.42
N SER A 39 -2.06 7.55 -5.78
CA SER A 39 -2.07 6.15 -6.19
C SER A 39 -1.10 5.91 -7.35
N CYS A 40 -0.34 4.82 -7.28
CA CYS A 40 0.72 4.53 -8.23
C CYS A 40 0.98 3.04 -8.36
N ILE A 41 1.70 2.66 -9.42
CA ILE A 41 2.13 1.28 -9.67
C ILE A 41 3.60 1.29 -10.09
N ALA A 42 4.42 0.52 -9.37
CA ALA A 42 5.80 0.25 -9.74
C ALA A 42 5.96 -1.16 -10.30
N GLY A 43 6.79 -1.31 -11.30
CA GLY A 43 7.16 -2.59 -11.89
C GLY A 43 8.23 -3.34 -11.10
N PRO A 44 8.48 -4.61 -11.46
CA PRO A 44 9.48 -5.44 -10.80
C PRO A 44 10.92 -4.98 -11.02
N ASP A 45 11.15 -4.13 -12.01
CA ASP A 45 12.42 -3.46 -12.31
C ASP A 45 12.62 -2.14 -11.53
N GLY A 46 11.64 -1.76 -10.70
CA GLY A 46 11.67 -0.54 -9.91
C GLY A 46 11.26 0.74 -10.67
N LYS A 47 10.81 0.61 -11.91
CA LYS A 47 10.31 1.75 -12.70
C LYS A 47 8.82 1.91 -12.52
N TRP A 48 8.36 3.15 -12.70
CA TRP A 48 6.93 3.43 -12.70
C TRP A 48 6.25 2.84 -13.94
N ILE A 49 5.14 2.12 -13.71
CA ILE A 49 4.15 1.78 -14.73
C ILE A 49 3.07 2.85 -14.74
N LEU A 50 2.69 3.29 -13.55
CA LEU A 50 1.81 4.41 -13.31
C LEU A 50 2.44 5.30 -12.24
N GLU A 51 2.87 6.49 -12.63
CA GLU A 51 3.44 7.46 -11.70
C GLU A 51 2.40 7.94 -10.67
N PRO A 52 2.84 8.33 -9.46
CA PRO A 52 1.95 8.89 -8.46
C PRO A 52 1.15 10.07 -9.00
N ARG A 53 -0.18 9.98 -8.96
CA ARG A 53 -1.06 11.01 -9.48
C ARG A 53 -1.82 11.68 -8.33
N ALA A 54 -1.29 12.80 -7.88
CA ALA A 54 -1.90 13.62 -6.84
C ALA A 54 -3.08 14.45 -7.39
N ASP A 55 -4.00 14.81 -6.51
CA ASP A 55 -5.16 15.68 -6.79
C ASP A 55 -6.07 15.18 -7.92
N TYR A 56 -6.07 13.87 -8.16
CA TYR A 56 -6.87 13.23 -9.18
C TYR A 56 -7.91 12.30 -8.54
N GLU A 57 -9.17 12.56 -8.84
CA GLU A 57 -10.30 11.72 -8.47
C GLU A 57 -10.81 10.98 -9.69
N GLY A 58 -10.76 9.64 -9.65
CA GLY A 58 -11.16 8.80 -10.77
C GLY A 58 -10.49 7.43 -10.78
N LEU A 59 -10.70 6.69 -11.86
CA LEU A 59 -10.11 5.39 -12.06
C LEU A 59 -8.78 5.49 -12.81
N LEU A 60 -7.79 4.77 -12.33
CA LEU A 60 -6.50 4.61 -12.98
C LEU A 60 -6.36 3.16 -13.45
N TYR A 61 -5.92 2.98 -14.69
CA TYR A 61 -5.77 1.68 -15.33
C TYR A 61 -4.33 1.44 -15.75
N ALA A 62 -3.85 0.22 -15.56
CA ALA A 62 -2.56 -0.21 -16.09
C ALA A 62 -2.63 -1.68 -16.51
N SER A 63 -1.87 -2.03 -17.54
CA SER A 63 -1.66 -3.42 -17.93
C SER A 63 -0.38 -3.94 -17.29
N LEU A 64 -0.44 -5.09 -16.63
CA LEU A 64 0.68 -5.71 -15.94
C LEU A 64 1.02 -7.04 -16.62
N ASP A 65 2.22 -7.13 -17.18
CA ASP A 65 2.75 -8.39 -17.70
C ASP A 65 3.48 -9.13 -16.57
N LEU A 66 2.85 -10.18 -16.06
CA LEU A 66 3.40 -10.97 -14.95
C LEU A 66 4.70 -11.71 -15.31
N ASN A 67 4.98 -11.93 -16.58
CA ASN A 67 6.26 -12.55 -17.02
C ASN A 67 7.46 -11.68 -16.63
N ARG A 68 7.29 -10.36 -16.55
CA ARG A 68 8.33 -9.43 -16.10
C ARG A 68 8.84 -9.75 -14.68
N VAL A 69 8.01 -10.33 -13.85
CA VAL A 69 8.42 -10.77 -12.50
C VAL A 69 9.42 -11.91 -12.59
N TYR A 70 9.19 -12.87 -13.49
CA TYR A 70 10.11 -14.01 -13.70
C TYR A 70 11.43 -13.54 -14.29
N GLU A 71 11.39 -12.64 -15.29
CA GLU A 71 12.58 -12.05 -15.88
C GLU A 71 13.45 -11.37 -14.84
N GLU A 72 12.85 -10.53 -14.00
CA GLU A 72 13.58 -9.79 -12.97
C GLU A 72 14.09 -10.67 -11.82
N ARG A 73 13.40 -11.76 -11.51
CA ARG A 73 13.86 -12.73 -10.52
C ARG A 73 15.10 -13.53 -10.95
N GLN A 74 15.35 -13.65 -12.25
CA GLN A 74 16.60 -14.24 -12.75
C GLN A 74 17.84 -13.42 -12.32
N ASN A 75 17.68 -12.11 -12.16
CA ASN A 75 18.76 -11.24 -11.71
C ASN A 75 19.00 -11.32 -10.20
N PHE A 76 17.97 -11.59 -9.40
CA PHE A 76 18.10 -11.73 -7.96
C PHE A 76 16.90 -12.47 -7.37
N ASP A 77 17.16 -13.65 -6.81
CA ASP A 77 16.15 -14.47 -6.11
C ASP A 77 16.54 -14.67 -4.64
N PRO A 78 16.02 -13.84 -3.72
CA PRO A 78 16.38 -13.91 -2.31
C PRO A 78 15.81 -15.13 -1.59
N THR A 79 14.77 -15.77 -2.14
CA THR A 79 14.13 -16.95 -1.55
C THR A 79 14.65 -18.27 -2.13
N GLY A 80 15.31 -18.23 -3.28
CA GLY A 80 15.94 -19.36 -3.95
C GLY A 80 17.46 -19.33 -3.80
N HIS A 81 18.15 -18.84 -4.82
CA HIS A 81 19.62 -18.85 -4.92
C HIS A 81 20.34 -18.14 -3.78
N TYR A 82 19.78 -17.05 -3.29
CA TYR A 82 20.37 -16.21 -2.25
C TYR A 82 19.81 -16.47 -0.85
N SER A 83 18.91 -17.45 -0.71
CA SER A 83 18.41 -17.77 0.62
C SER A 83 19.49 -18.45 1.46
N ARG A 84 19.55 -18.10 2.73
CA ARG A 84 20.52 -18.63 3.70
C ARG A 84 19.79 -19.24 4.89
N PRO A 85 19.10 -20.39 4.69
CA PRO A 85 18.39 -21.07 5.78
C PRO A 85 19.33 -21.67 6.83
N ASP A 86 20.62 -21.75 6.52
CA ASP A 86 21.70 -22.10 7.44
C ASP A 86 21.99 -21.00 8.46
N VAL A 87 21.72 -19.73 8.10
CA VAL A 87 21.97 -18.55 8.93
C VAL A 87 20.68 -17.93 9.45
N LEU A 88 19.64 -17.86 8.60
CA LEU A 88 18.39 -17.17 8.90
C LEU A 88 17.22 -18.14 8.86
N LYS A 89 16.41 -18.15 9.92
CA LYS A 89 15.14 -18.90 9.99
C LYS A 89 14.02 -17.97 10.39
N LEU A 90 12.99 -17.89 9.52
CA LEU A 90 11.75 -17.19 9.83
C LEU A 90 10.77 -18.14 10.57
N LYS A 91 10.33 -17.74 11.76
CA LYS A 91 9.21 -18.40 12.44
C LYS A 91 7.96 -17.56 12.25
N VAL A 92 6.94 -18.16 11.66
CA VAL A 92 5.65 -17.50 11.43
C VAL A 92 4.64 -18.07 12.42
N ASN A 93 4.02 -17.22 13.22
CA ASN A 93 2.86 -17.61 14.03
C ASN A 93 1.62 -17.53 13.14
N GLY A 94 1.07 -18.69 12.77
CA GLY A 94 -0.15 -18.83 11.97
C GLY A 94 -1.44 -18.87 12.77
N GLU A 95 -1.35 -18.77 14.10
CA GLU A 95 -2.56 -18.76 14.96
C GLU A 95 -3.32 -17.43 14.79
N ARG A 96 -4.65 -17.53 14.89
CA ARG A 96 -5.48 -16.33 14.92
C ARG A 96 -5.12 -15.48 16.14
N GLN A 97 -4.75 -14.24 15.94
CA GLN A 97 -4.41 -13.32 17.01
C GLN A 97 -5.69 -12.81 17.69
N HIS A 98 -5.72 -12.88 19.01
CA HIS A 98 -6.79 -12.35 19.84
C HIS A 98 -6.21 -11.34 20.83
N SER A 99 -6.89 -10.22 21.00
CA SER A 99 -6.51 -9.20 21.99
C SER A 99 -6.73 -9.67 23.44
N VAL A 100 -7.61 -10.64 23.62
CA VAL A 100 -7.91 -11.25 24.94
C VAL A 100 -8.01 -12.76 24.76
N LYS A 101 -7.21 -13.53 25.51
CA LYS A 101 -7.43 -14.97 25.71
C LYS A 101 -8.24 -15.14 27.00
N GLY A 102 -9.44 -15.74 26.90
CA GLY A 102 -10.14 -16.21 28.09
C GLY A 102 -9.29 -17.24 28.85
N MET A 103 -9.20 -17.11 30.17
CA MET A 103 -8.66 -18.21 30.98
C MET A 103 -9.73 -19.29 31.07
N GLU A 104 -9.42 -20.50 30.62
CA GLU A 104 -10.21 -21.71 30.88
C GLU A 104 -10.03 -22.13 32.32
#